data_cc2d1fa998e6aebd16e7a94e8c37d7dc
#
_entry.id   cc2d1fa998e6aebd16e7a94e8c37d7dc
#
_cell.length_a   1.000
_cell.length_b   1.000
_cell.length_c   1.000
_cell.angle_alpha   90.00
_cell.angle_beta   90.00
_cell.angle_gamma   90.00
#
_symmetry.space_group_name_H-M   'P 1'
#
loop_
_entity.id
_entity.type
_entity.pdbx_description
1 polymer ?
#
loop_
_entity_poly.entity_id
_entity_poly.type
_entity_poly.pdbx_seq_one_letter_code
_entity_poly.pdbx_strand_id
1 'polypeptide(L)'
;MLEALKQQVYEANMELPRRGLVTYTWGNVSGIDREKGLFVIKPSGVEYDELTPAMLVVMDLNGNKIEGELKPSSDTKTHLELYKAFSALGGIVHTHSTHAVAFAQARRDLPAFGTTHADYFYGPVPCTRELTPEEIDEDYEKNTGKVIIETFKARGIDPLYVPGVLCASHGPFTWGKDAAQAVYHAVVLEEVARMAILTLTIGPGALPAPQHVLDKNFLRKHGPTAYSGKTYTGSFSSIETPGGRCLCGIAEG
;
A
#
# COMPACT_ATOMS: atom_id res chain seq x y z
N MET A 1 -20.96 15.02 3.25
CA MET A 1 -19.69 15.73 3.54
C MET A 1 -18.56 15.00 2.84
N LEU A 2 -17.53 15.68 2.33
CA LEU A 2 -16.38 15.07 1.62
C LEU A 2 -16.72 14.22 0.37
N GLU A 3 -17.71 14.60 -0.41
CA GLU A 3 -18.18 13.78 -1.56
C GLU A 3 -17.07 13.49 -2.59
N ALA A 4 -16.23 14.49 -2.88
CA ALA A 4 -15.10 14.28 -3.80
C ALA A 4 -14.08 13.27 -3.25
N LEU A 5 -13.76 13.33 -1.94
CA LEU A 5 -12.85 12.37 -1.30
C LEU A 5 -13.49 10.98 -1.22
N LYS A 6 -14.79 10.88 -0.93
CA LYS A 6 -15.52 9.61 -0.97
C LYS A 6 -15.45 8.97 -2.35
N GLN A 7 -15.64 9.75 -3.41
CA GLN A 7 -15.54 9.25 -4.76
C GLN A 7 -14.13 8.74 -5.07
N GLN A 8 -13.08 9.48 -4.70
CA GLN A 8 -11.68 9.06 -4.89
C GLN A 8 -11.35 7.78 -4.12
N VAL A 9 -11.78 7.68 -2.86
CA VAL A 9 -11.56 6.49 -2.02
C VAL A 9 -12.36 5.29 -2.54
N TYR A 10 -13.58 5.50 -3.03
CA TYR A 10 -14.36 4.46 -3.69
C TYR A 10 -13.64 3.91 -4.91
N GLU A 11 -13.23 4.78 -5.84
CA GLU A 11 -12.52 4.39 -7.05
C GLU A 11 -11.23 3.62 -6.72
N ALA A 12 -10.48 4.09 -5.72
CA ALA A 12 -9.29 3.41 -5.24
C ALA A 12 -9.58 2.03 -4.65
N ASN A 13 -10.66 1.88 -3.88
CA ASN A 13 -11.09 0.56 -3.39
C ASN A 13 -11.45 -0.39 -4.54
N MET A 14 -12.14 0.10 -5.58
CA MET A 14 -12.52 -0.70 -6.75
C MET A 14 -11.34 -1.15 -7.61
N GLU A 15 -10.19 -0.47 -7.54
CA GLU A 15 -8.96 -0.93 -8.19
C GLU A 15 -8.36 -2.19 -7.54
N LEU A 16 -8.59 -2.42 -6.25
CA LEU A 16 -8.02 -3.59 -5.57
C LEU A 16 -8.47 -4.92 -6.21
N PRO A 17 -9.78 -5.21 -6.39
CA PRO A 17 -10.22 -6.41 -7.09
C PRO A 17 -9.85 -6.42 -8.57
N ARG A 18 -9.86 -5.26 -9.27
CA ARG A 18 -9.43 -5.17 -10.67
C ARG A 18 -7.97 -5.56 -10.87
N ARG A 19 -7.12 -5.31 -9.88
CA ARG A 19 -5.69 -5.67 -9.88
C ARG A 19 -5.40 -7.03 -9.24
N GLY A 20 -6.40 -7.75 -8.78
CA GLY A 20 -6.23 -9.06 -8.14
C GLY A 20 -5.52 -9.00 -6.78
N LEU A 21 -5.63 -7.86 -6.08
CA LEU A 21 -4.97 -7.67 -4.78
C LEU A 21 -5.78 -8.15 -3.60
N VAL A 22 -7.06 -8.47 -3.81
CA VAL A 22 -8.01 -8.84 -2.75
C VAL A 22 -8.87 -10.03 -3.16
N THR A 23 -9.33 -10.75 -2.14
CA THR A 23 -10.30 -11.86 -2.24
C THR A 23 -11.48 -11.51 -1.34
N TYR A 24 -12.71 -11.67 -1.83
CA TYR A 24 -13.93 -11.30 -1.10
C TYR A 24 -13.87 -9.86 -0.57
N THR A 25 -14.17 -9.67 0.71
CA THR A 25 -14.22 -8.37 1.39
C THR A 25 -12.86 -7.89 1.92
N TRP A 26 -11.78 -8.73 1.76
CA TRP A 26 -10.48 -8.45 2.34
C TRP A 26 -9.85 -7.18 1.78
N GLY A 27 -9.11 -6.50 2.63
CA GLY A 27 -8.45 -5.27 2.26
C GLY A 27 -9.36 -4.04 2.25
N ASN A 28 -8.73 -2.89 2.21
CA ASN A 28 -9.40 -1.60 2.22
C ASN A 28 -8.45 -0.48 1.79
N VAL A 29 -9.05 0.63 1.38
CA VAL A 29 -8.37 1.89 1.11
C VAL A 29 -9.00 2.99 1.94
N SER A 30 -8.18 3.89 2.44
CA SER A 30 -8.62 5.17 3.00
C SER A 30 -7.93 6.35 2.31
N GLY A 31 -8.53 7.53 2.46
CA GLY A 31 -7.97 8.82 2.05
C GLY A 31 -8.33 9.90 3.06
N ILE A 32 -7.45 10.89 3.26
CA ILE A 32 -7.60 11.93 4.27
C ILE A 32 -7.69 13.33 3.65
N ASP A 33 -8.59 14.13 4.18
CA ASP A 33 -8.61 15.59 4.04
C ASP A 33 -7.88 16.19 5.26
N ARG A 34 -6.63 16.60 5.06
CA ARG A 34 -5.78 17.13 6.13
C ARG A 34 -6.26 18.46 6.70
N GLU A 35 -6.91 19.29 5.88
CA GLU A 35 -7.42 20.59 6.32
C GLU A 35 -8.56 20.42 7.29
N LYS A 36 -9.43 19.43 7.03
CA LYS A 36 -10.57 19.12 7.92
C LYS A 36 -10.22 18.15 9.03
N GLY A 37 -9.07 17.48 8.99
CA GLY A 37 -8.71 16.43 9.94
C GLY A 37 -9.64 15.22 9.87
N LEU A 38 -10.18 14.91 8.68
CA LEU A 38 -11.15 13.83 8.46
C LEU A 38 -10.62 12.88 7.40
N PHE A 39 -10.81 11.58 7.62
CA PHE A 39 -10.50 10.57 6.61
C PHE A 39 -11.71 9.69 6.28
N VAL A 40 -11.72 9.18 5.07
CA VAL A 40 -12.75 8.29 4.53
C VAL A 40 -12.17 6.90 4.40
N ILE A 41 -12.91 5.88 4.80
CA ILE A 41 -12.47 4.48 4.76
C ILE A 41 -13.61 3.55 4.33
N LYS A 42 -13.25 2.40 3.70
CA LYS A 42 -14.19 1.34 3.35
C LYS A 42 -14.87 0.77 4.60
N PRO A 43 -16.18 0.51 4.56
CA PRO A 43 -16.87 -0.21 5.64
C PRO A 43 -16.41 -1.67 5.72
N SER A 44 -16.51 -2.25 6.91
CA SER A 44 -16.22 -3.66 7.18
C SER A 44 -17.28 -4.57 6.55
N GLY A 45 -16.84 -5.68 5.96
CA GLY A 45 -17.72 -6.75 5.52
C GLY A 45 -18.60 -6.46 4.29
N VAL A 46 -18.38 -5.34 3.59
CA VAL A 46 -19.08 -5.01 2.34
C VAL A 46 -18.29 -5.55 1.15
N GLU A 47 -18.95 -6.36 0.31
CA GLU A 47 -18.39 -6.87 -0.94
C GLU A 47 -18.07 -5.71 -1.89
N TYR A 48 -17.05 -5.89 -2.74
CA TYR A 48 -16.61 -4.82 -3.63
C TYR A 48 -17.63 -4.47 -4.71
N ASP A 49 -18.39 -5.46 -5.19
CA ASP A 49 -19.44 -5.27 -6.20
C ASP A 49 -20.71 -4.59 -5.65
N GLU A 50 -20.91 -4.62 -4.33
CA GLU A 50 -21.98 -3.92 -3.63
C GLU A 50 -21.58 -2.53 -3.13
N LEU A 51 -20.27 -2.24 -3.08
CA LEU A 51 -19.75 -1.01 -2.52
C LEU A 51 -20.18 0.22 -3.34
N THR A 52 -20.62 1.27 -2.65
CA THR A 52 -20.93 2.58 -3.26
C THR A 52 -20.23 3.69 -2.50
N PRO A 53 -20.02 4.88 -3.10
CA PRO A 53 -19.43 6.02 -2.39
C PRO A 53 -20.20 6.44 -1.13
N ALA A 54 -21.53 6.27 -1.14
CA ALA A 54 -22.38 6.61 0.00
C ALA A 54 -22.19 5.70 1.22
N MET A 55 -21.72 4.47 1.01
CA MET A 55 -21.45 3.50 2.07
C MET A 55 -20.13 3.77 2.83
N LEU A 56 -19.24 4.59 2.27
CA LEU A 56 -17.96 4.90 2.89
C LEU A 56 -18.15 5.68 4.20
N VAL A 57 -17.30 5.36 5.17
CA VAL A 57 -17.39 5.92 6.52
C VAL A 57 -16.38 7.06 6.69
N VAL A 58 -16.82 8.17 7.29
CA VAL A 58 -15.96 9.30 7.63
C VAL A 58 -15.59 9.24 9.10
N MET A 59 -14.29 9.32 9.37
CA MET A 59 -13.70 9.28 10.71
C MET A 59 -12.90 10.55 10.96
N ASP A 60 -12.83 10.99 12.22
CA ASP A 60 -11.89 12.04 12.63
C ASP A 60 -10.54 11.45 13.13
N LEU A 61 -9.57 12.33 13.36
CA LEU A 61 -8.27 11.93 13.90
C LEU A 61 -8.28 11.59 15.41
N ASN A 62 -9.43 11.68 16.08
CA ASN A 62 -9.63 11.19 17.44
C ASN A 62 -10.20 9.76 17.46
N GLY A 63 -10.57 9.23 16.27
CA GLY A 63 -11.17 7.90 16.13
C GLY A 63 -12.69 7.89 16.23
N ASN A 64 -13.34 9.06 16.21
CA ASN A 64 -14.80 9.15 16.21
C ASN A 64 -15.33 8.97 14.78
N LYS A 65 -16.44 8.23 14.66
CA LYS A 65 -17.20 8.17 13.42
C LYS A 65 -18.03 9.45 13.27
N ILE A 66 -17.79 10.21 12.20
CA ILE A 66 -18.43 11.50 11.92
C ILE A 66 -19.62 11.32 10.97
N GLU A 67 -19.49 10.42 9.96
CA GLU A 67 -20.53 10.19 8.96
C GLU A 67 -20.49 8.73 8.50
N GLY A 68 -21.63 8.20 8.09
CA GLY A 68 -21.82 6.84 7.60
C GLY A 68 -22.53 5.95 8.61
N GLU A 69 -23.44 5.09 8.11
CA GLU A 69 -24.24 4.22 8.96
C GLU A 69 -23.51 2.91 9.29
N LEU A 70 -22.68 2.44 8.36
CA LEU A 70 -21.99 1.17 8.47
C LEU A 70 -20.84 1.21 9.48
N LYS A 71 -20.39 0.04 9.92
CA LYS A 71 -19.19 -0.10 10.74
C LYS A 71 -17.95 0.13 9.85
N PRO A 72 -17.02 1.02 10.24
CA PRO A 72 -15.77 1.19 9.49
C PRO A 72 -14.95 -0.10 9.49
N SER A 73 -14.00 -0.23 8.54
CA SER A 73 -13.05 -1.35 8.52
C SER A 73 -12.41 -1.58 9.88
N SER A 74 -12.12 -2.85 10.22
CA SER A 74 -11.34 -3.20 11.41
C SER A 74 -10.01 -2.45 11.45
N ASP A 75 -9.35 -2.28 10.29
CA ASP A 75 -8.04 -1.62 10.17
C ASP A 75 -8.06 -0.10 10.40
N THR A 76 -9.23 0.48 10.67
CA THR A 76 -9.39 1.93 10.88
C THR A 76 -8.42 2.49 11.91
N LYS A 77 -8.17 1.76 13.00
CA LYS A 77 -7.23 2.20 14.05
C LYS A 77 -5.78 2.18 13.56
N THR A 78 -5.40 1.20 12.74
CA THR A 78 -4.08 1.16 12.10
C THR A 78 -3.89 2.38 11.19
N HIS A 79 -4.86 2.66 10.30
CA HIS A 79 -4.81 3.84 9.42
C HIS A 79 -4.74 5.14 10.22
N LEU A 80 -5.51 5.24 11.30
CA LEU A 80 -5.52 6.41 12.18
C LEU A 80 -4.14 6.69 12.80
N GLU A 81 -3.48 5.65 13.35
CA GLU A 81 -2.14 5.80 13.93
C GLU A 81 -1.13 6.24 12.87
N LEU A 82 -1.19 5.67 11.65
CA LEU A 82 -0.32 6.06 10.54
C LEU A 82 -0.57 7.50 10.08
N TYR A 83 -1.82 7.93 9.97
CA TYR A 83 -2.13 9.32 9.63
C TYR A 83 -1.65 10.33 10.67
N LYS A 84 -1.68 9.95 11.95
CA LYS A 84 -1.14 10.79 13.05
C LYS A 84 0.37 10.89 13.02
N ALA A 85 1.05 9.77 12.75
CA ALA A 85 2.51 9.70 12.81
C ALA A 85 3.18 10.27 11.56
N PHE A 86 2.57 10.09 10.40
CA PHE A 86 3.13 10.44 9.09
C PHE A 86 2.24 11.50 8.42
N SER A 87 2.52 12.77 8.67
CA SER A 87 1.68 13.88 8.21
C SER A 87 1.59 14.04 6.69
N ALA A 88 2.56 13.50 5.95
CA ALA A 88 2.61 13.57 4.49
C ALA A 88 1.74 12.52 3.77
N LEU A 89 1.21 11.53 4.49
CA LEU A 89 0.33 10.52 3.91
C LEU A 89 -1.05 11.10 3.59
N GLY A 90 -1.50 10.92 2.34
CA GLY A 90 -2.84 11.32 1.90
C GLY A 90 -3.77 10.13 1.64
N GLY A 91 -3.22 8.92 1.49
CA GLY A 91 -3.98 7.68 1.36
C GLY A 91 -3.22 6.48 1.89
N ILE A 92 -3.95 5.46 2.36
CA ILE A 92 -3.39 4.21 2.90
C ILE A 92 -4.19 3.04 2.35
N VAL A 93 -3.49 1.96 2.03
CA VAL A 93 -4.05 0.68 1.58
C VAL A 93 -3.58 -0.43 2.49
N HIS A 94 -4.49 -1.33 2.84
CA HIS A 94 -4.17 -2.64 3.40
C HIS A 94 -4.72 -3.72 2.48
N THR A 95 -3.95 -4.77 2.27
CA THR A 95 -4.38 -5.95 1.52
C THR A 95 -3.83 -7.24 2.14
N HIS A 96 -4.37 -8.38 1.69
CA HIS A 96 -3.76 -9.68 1.91
C HIS A 96 -3.26 -10.27 0.59
N SER A 97 -2.59 -9.44 -0.22
CA SER A 97 -2.06 -9.84 -1.52
C SER A 97 -0.98 -10.91 -1.35
N THR A 98 -1.07 -11.95 -2.17
CA THR A 98 -0.46 -13.28 -1.92
C THR A 98 1.05 -13.25 -1.70
N HIS A 99 1.78 -12.55 -2.57
CA HIS A 99 3.25 -12.59 -2.53
C HIS A 99 3.81 -11.69 -1.44
N ALA A 100 3.19 -10.54 -1.21
CA ALA A 100 3.56 -9.67 -0.09
C ALA A 100 3.26 -10.34 1.26
N VAL A 101 2.10 -11.01 1.39
CA VAL A 101 1.77 -11.81 2.60
C VAL A 101 2.78 -12.93 2.81
N ALA A 102 3.26 -13.60 1.76
CA ALA A 102 4.27 -14.65 1.91
C ALA A 102 5.56 -14.15 2.59
N PHE A 103 6.03 -12.94 2.26
CA PHE A 103 7.14 -12.30 2.97
C PHE A 103 6.78 -11.93 4.41
N ALA A 104 5.58 -11.40 4.65
CA ALA A 104 5.08 -11.07 6.00
C ALA A 104 5.01 -12.32 6.89
N GLN A 105 4.50 -13.43 6.38
CA GLN A 105 4.44 -14.73 7.08
C GLN A 105 5.84 -15.31 7.34
N ALA A 106 6.76 -15.11 6.39
CA ALA A 106 8.16 -15.51 6.55
C ALA A 106 8.93 -14.59 7.52
N ARG A 107 8.33 -13.48 7.96
CA ARG A 107 8.94 -12.45 8.84
C ARG A 107 10.23 -11.90 8.26
N ARG A 108 10.23 -11.64 6.97
CA ARG A 108 11.40 -11.18 6.22
C ARG A 108 11.10 -9.88 5.51
N ASP A 109 12.07 -8.97 5.55
CA ASP A 109 12.07 -7.81 4.65
C ASP A 109 12.03 -8.28 3.20
N LEU A 110 11.38 -7.50 2.33
CA LEU A 110 11.41 -7.73 0.89
C LEU A 110 12.66 -7.06 0.31
N PRO A 111 13.66 -7.84 -0.16
CA PRO A 111 14.90 -7.30 -0.68
C PRO A 111 14.72 -6.56 -2.00
N ALA A 112 15.49 -5.49 -2.20
CA ALA A 112 15.51 -4.74 -3.46
C ALA A 112 16.43 -5.43 -4.48
N PHE A 113 15.92 -6.42 -5.21
CA PHE A 113 16.72 -7.19 -6.16
C PHE A 113 16.95 -6.48 -7.50
N GLY A 114 16.07 -5.59 -7.93
CA GLY A 114 16.17 -5.04 -9.27
C GLY A 114 15.67 -3.61 -9.41
N THR A 115 15.80 -3.09 -10.62
CA THR A 115 15.46 -1.69 -10.95
C THR A 115 13.98 -1.38 -10.80
N THR A 116 13.09 -2.35 -11.06
CA THR A 116 11.64 -2.18 -10.84
C THR A 116 11.34 -1.87 -9.38
N HIS A 117 11.95 -2.61 -8.45
CA HIS A 117 11.84 -2.31 -7.01
C HIS A 117 12.42 -0.93 -6.69
N ALA A 118 13.64 -0.66 -7.17
CA ALA A 118 14.37 0.59 -6.93
C ALA A 118 13.65 1.84 -7.44
N ASP A 119 12.82 1.72 -8.46
CA ASP A 119 12.03 2.83 -9.01
C ASP A 119 10.96 3.36 -8.03
N TYR A 120 10.58 2.57 -7.03
CA TYR A 120 9.45 2.89 -6.13
C TYR A 120 9.77 2.80 -4.64
N PHE A 121 10.74 1.97 -4.26
CA PHE A 121 11.16 1.78 -2.87
C PHE A 121 12.67 1.95 -2.78
N TYR A 122 13.12 2.93 -1.98
CA TYR A 122 14.53 3.21 -1.79
C TYR A 122 15.14 2.31 -0.71
N GLY A 123 15.34 1.07 -1.07
CA GLY A 123 15.84 0.03 -0.17
C GLY A 123 14.84 -1.12 0.01
N PRO A 124 15.09 -2.04 0.93
CA PRO A 124 14.16 -3.13 1.22
C PRO A 124 12.85 -2.59 1.81
N VAL A 125 11.72 -3.23 1.46
CA VAL A 125 10.47 -2.97 2.18
C VAL A 125 10.54 -3.71 3.52
N PRO A 126 10.44 -2.99 4.66
CA PRO A 126 10.65 -3.59 5.97
C PRO A 126 9.52 -4.52 6.37
N CYS A 127 9.85 -5.60 7.10
CA CYS A 127 8.90 -6.39 7.87
C CYS A 127 8.98 -5.95 9.34
N THR A 128 7.81 -5.76 9.97
CA THR A 128 7.74 -5.43 11.40
C THR A 128 8.16 -6.63 12.26
N ARG A 129 8.43 -6.40 13.55
CA ARG A 129 8.36 -7.47 14.55
C ARG A 129 6.93 -7.97 14.70
N GLU A 130 6.76 -9.11 15.30
CA GLU A 130 5.45 -9.58 15.76
C GLU A 130 4.94 -8.71 16.91
N LEU A 131 3.60 -8.64 17.04
CA LEU A 131 2.97 -8.09 18.23
C LEU A 131 3.17 -9.05 19.41
N THR A 132 3.33 -8.50 20.62
CA THR A 132 3.34 -9.30 21.84
C THR A 132 1.91 -9.76 22.17
N PRO A 133 1.73 -10.81 23.01
CA PRO A 133 0.41 -11.21 23.48
C PRO A 133 -0.37 -10.06 24.11
N GLU A 134 0.29 -9.22 24.90
CA GLU A 134 -0.31 -8.07 25.58
C GLU A 134 -0.79 -7.00 24.57
N GLU A 135 -0.01 -6.75 23.52
CA GLU A 135 -0.38 -5.81 22.45
C GLU A 135 -1.59 -6.32 21.64
N ILE A 136 -1.70 -7.65 21.46
CA ILE A 136 -2.85 -8.28 20.79
C ILE A 136 -4.10 -8.16 21.66
N ASP A 137 -3.98 -8.46 22.94
CA ASP A 137 -5.10 -8.44 23.89
C ASP A 137 -5.59 -7.01 24.18
N GLU A 138 -4.68 -6.01 24.18
CA GLU A 138 -5.02 -4.61 24.41
C GLU A 138 -5.83 -4.02 23.24
N ASP A 139 -5.23 -4.01 22.04
CA ASP A 139 -5.85 -3.43 20.84
C ASP A 139 -5.01 -3.79 19.59
N TYR A 140 -5.33 -4.91 18.96
CA TYR A 140 -4.57 -5.49 17.85
C TYR A 140 -4.32 -4.49 16.71
N GLU A 141 -5.38 -3.83 16.22
CA GLU A 141 -5.27 -2.94 15.07
C GLU A 141 -4.50 -1.65 15.39
N LYS A 142 -4.71 -1.10 16.58
CA LYS A 142 -3.96 0.07 17.04
C LYS A 142 -2.48 -0.26 17.21
N ASN A 143 -2.18 -1.39 17.84
CA ASN A 143 -0.81 -1.82 18.08
C ASN A 143 -0.10 -2.25 16.78
N THR A 144 -0.83 -2.75 15.77
CA THR A 144 -0.33 -2.90 14.41
C THR A 144 0.17 -1.56 13.85
N GLY A 145 -0.60 -0.48 13.98
CA GLY A 145 -0.16 0.86 13.58
C GLY A 145 1.10 1.32 14.34
N LYS A 146 1.14 1.10 15.65
CA LYS A 146 2.31 1.48 16.47
C LYS A 146 3.57 0.72 16.09
N VAL A 147 3.51 -0.60 15.83
CA VAL A 147 4.69 -1.39 15.44
C VAL A 147 5.21 -1.02 14.05
N ILE A 148 4.35 -0.60 13.15
CA ILE A 148 4.77 -0.01 11.87
C ILE A 148 5.58 1.25 12.12
N ILE A 149 5.06 2.19 12.91
CA ILE A 149 5.74 3.45 13.24
C ILE A 149 7.07 3.19 13.96
N GLU A 150 7.11 2.26 14.90
CA GLU A 150 8.32 1.81 15.60
C GLU A 150 9.36 1.33 14.60
N THR A 151 8.96 0.47 13.65
CA THR A 151 9.87 -0.09 12.63
C THR A 151 10.53 1.00 11.79
N PHE A 152 9.77 1.97 11.31
CA PHE A 152 10.31 3.08 10.51
C PHE A 152 11.25 3.98 11.32
N LYS A 153 10.86 4.33 12.55
CA LYS A 153 11.69 5.15 13.44
C LYS A 153 12.99 4.45 13.83
N ALA A 154 12.90 3.19 14.26
CA ALA A 154 14.06 2.42 14.73
C ALA A 154 15.08 2.17 13.61
N ARG A 155 14.61 2.02 12.37
CA ARG A 155 15.47 1.77 11.21
C ARG A 155 15.88 3.04 10.46
N GLY A 156 15.38 4.23 10.85
CA GLY A 156 15.65 5.49 10.17
C GLY A 156 15.12 5.53 8.74
N ILE A 157 14.00 4.85 8.47
CA ILE A 157 13.40 4.77 7.13
C ILE A 157 12.45 5.95 6.93
N ASP A 158 12.62 6.68 5.83
CA ASP A 158 11.68 7.71 5.42
C ASP A 158 10.45 7.04 4.76
N PRO A 159 9.23 7.23 5.31
CA PRO A 159 8.01 6.66 4.75
C PRO A 159 7.66 7.18 3.34
N LEU A 160 8.22 8.31 2.91
CA LEU A 160 8.05 8.80 1.54
C LEU A 160 8.97 8.10 0.55
N TYR A 161 10.10 7.57 1.02
CA TYR A 161 11.07 6.85 0.19
C TYR A 161 10.82 5.34 0.16
N VAL A 162 10.18 4.81 1.19
CA VAL A 162 9.71 3.42 1.26
C VAL A 162 8.22 3.43 1.62
N PRO A 163 7.32 3.67 0.63
CA PRO A 163 5.89 3.85 0.88
C PRO A 163 5.15 2.53 1.10
N GLY A 164 5.70 1.64 1.94
CA GLY A 164 5.10 0.35 2.26
C GLY A 164 5.82 -0.39 3.37
N VAL A 165 5.12 -1.34 3.97
CA VAL A 165 5.58 -2.19 5.07
C VAL A 165 4.89 -3.55 5.00
N LEU A 166 5.54 -4.56 5.52
CA LEU A 166 4.99 -5.89 5.75
C LEU A 166 4.77 -6.05 7.27
N CYS A 167 3.55 -6.28 7.70
CA CYS A 167 3.28 -6.62 9.10
C CYS A 167 3.48 -8.11 9.31
N ALA A 168 4.37 -8.48 10.23
CA ALA A 168 4.70 -9.88 10.52
C ALA A 168 3.44 -10.72 10.77
N SER A 169 3.37 -11.88 10.11
CA SER A 169 2.24 -12.83 10.20
C SER A 169 0.88 -12.28 9.75
N HIS A 170 0.82 -11.08 9.12
CA HIS A 170 -0.43 -10.44 8.72
C HIS A 170 -0.44 -10.10 7.21
N GLY A 171 0.09 -8.94 6.82
CA GLY A 171 0.05 -8.51 5.43
C GLY A 171 0.62 -7.11 5.23
N PRO A 172 0.61 -6.61 3.98
CA PRO A 172 1.18 -5.32 3.65
C PRO A 172 0.24 -4.15 3.97
N PHE A 173 0.86 -3.03 4.34
CA PHE A 173 0.28 -1.70 4.24
C PHE A 173 1.12 -0.87 3.28
N THR A 174 0.46 -0.09 2.43
CA THR A 174 1.11 0.88 1.53
C THR A 174 0.41 2.22 1.63
N TRP A 175 1.09 3.28 1.23
CA TRP A 175 0.56 4.64 1.30
C TRP A 175 1.07 5.51 0.16
N GLY A 176 0.50 6.70 0.05
CA GLY A 176 0.88 7.70 -0.94
C GLY A 176 0.32 9.07 -0.58
N LYS A 177 0.54 10.05 -1.48
CA LYS A 177 -0.01 11.41 -1.35
C LYS A 177 -1.54 11.47 -1.44
N ASP A 178 -2.15 10.40 -1.98
CA ASP A 178 -3.59 10.22 -2.12
C ASP A 178 -3.92 8.71 -2.18
N ALA A 179 -5.21 8.37 -2.17
CA ALA A 179 -5.69 7.00 -2.21
C ALA A 179 -5.24 6.25 -3.49
N ALA A 180 -5.23 6.93 -4.64
CA ALA A 180 -4.83 6.33 -5.91
C ALA A 180 -3.34 5.96 -5.92
N GLN A 181 -2.47 6.82 -5.41
CA GLN A 181 -1.04 6.52 -5.30
C GLN A 181 -0.77 5.41 -4.28
N ALA A 182 -1.52 5.36 -3.18
CA ALA A 182 -1.42 4.28 -2.21
C ALA A 182 -1.73 2.91 -2.85
N VAL A 183 -2.79 2.82 -3.67
CA VAL A 183 -3.12 1.61 -4.47
C VAL A 183 -2.04 1.30 -5.49
N TYR A 184 -1.51 2.31 -6.17
CA TYR A 184 -0.41 2.12 -7.11
C TYR A 184 0.80 1.45 -6.43
N HIS A 185 1.17 1.91 -5.23
CA HIS A 185 2.26 1.28 -4.45
C HIS A 185 1.91 -0.14 -4.00
N ALA A 186 0.64 -0.44 -3.70
CA ALA A 186 0.20 -1.81 -3.37
C ALA A 186 0.37 -2.77 -4.56
N VAL A 187 -0.01 -2.33 -5.77
CA VAL A 187 0.20 -3.10 -7.01
C VAL A 187 1.69 -3.36 -7.25
N VAL A 188 2.52 -2.33 -7.12
CA VAL A 188 3.97 -2.46 -7.30
C VAL A 188 4.56 -3.39 -6.24
N LEU A 189 4.15 -3.24 -4.97
CA LEU A 189 4.65 -4.07 -3.87
C LEU A 189 4.36 -5.55 -4.13
N GLU A 190 3.15 -5.88 -4.52
CA GLU A 190 2.76 -7.26 -4.83
C GLU A 190 3.60 -7.83 -6.00
N GLU A 191 3.79 -7.05 -7.06
CA GLU A 191 4.56 -7.49 -8.22
C GLU A 191 6.05 -7.68 -7.91
N VAL A 192 6.67 -6.74 -7.16
CA VAL A 192 8.10 -6.91 -6.79
C VAL A 192 8.29 -8.02 -5.76
N ALA A 193 7.29 -8.30 -4.90
CA ALA A 193 7.30 -9.45 -4.02
C ALA A 193 7.25 -10.76 -4.82
N ARG A 194 6.39 -10.85 -5.85
CA ARG A 194 6.34 -11.97 -6.78
C ARG A 194 7.69 -12.18 -7.48
N MET A 195 8.27 -11.11 -8.02
CA MET A 195 9.60 -11.17 -8.66
C MET A 195 10.67 -11.66 -7.68
N ALA A 196 10.64 -11.18 -6.43
CA ALA A 196 11.62 -11.59 -5.42
C ALA A 196 11.51 -13.08 -5.05
N ILE A 197 10.30 -13.61 -4.93
CA ILE A 197 10.09 -15.07 -4.70
C ILE A 197 10.69 -15.87 -5.86
N LEU A 198 10.39 -15.49 -7.10
CA LEU A 198 10.94 -16.17 -8.29
C LEU A 198 12.47 -16.05 -8.35
N THR A 199 13.04 -14.89 -8.03
CA THR A 199 14.48 -14.68 -7.94
C THR A 199 15.12 -15.62 -6.94
N LEU A 200 14.55 -15.74 -5.73
CA LEU A 200 15.05 -16.63 -4.68
C LEU A 200 14.84 -18.12 -5.02
N THR A 201 13.85 -18.44 -5.82
CA THR A 201 13.62 -19.80 -6.31
C THR A 201 14.68 -20.19 -7.36
N ILE A 202 15.04 -19.27 -8.27
CA ILE A 202 16.07 -19.49 -9.29
C ILE A 202 17.47 -19.50 -8.67
N GLY A 203 17.73 -18.57 -7.72
CA GLY A 203 19.01 -18.43 -7.05
C GLY A 203 18.84 -18.15 -5.56
N PRO A 204 18.80 -19.18 -4.69
CA PRO A 204 18.59 -18.98 -3.25
C PRO A 204 19.61 -18.07 -2.55
N GLY A 205 20.78 -17.88 -3.16
CA GLY A 205 21.84 -16.98 -2.71
C GLY A 205 21.86 -15.61 -3.41
N ALA A 206 20.79 -15.23 -4.15
CA ALA A 206 20.74 -13.95 -4.84
C ALA A 206 20.93 -12.78 -3.86
N LEU A 207 21.81 -11.85 -4.22
CA LEU A 207 22.08 -10.63 -3.43
C LEU A 207 21.22 -9.48 -3.94
N PRO A 208 20.82 -8.54 -3.03
CA PRO A 208 20.16 -7.32 -3.42
C PRO A 208 20.97 -6.52 -4.45
N ALA A 209 20.30 -5.68 -5.23
CA ALA A 209 20.93 -4.77 -6.16
C ALA A 209 21.92 -3.85 -5.44
N PRO A 210 23.10 -3.55 -6.06
CA PRO A 210 24.07 -2.64 -5.46
C PRO A 210 23.48 -1.23 -5.23
N GLN A 211 23.94 -0.52 -4.19
CA GLN A 211 23.42 0.79 -3.81
C GLN A 211 23.38 1.79 -4.98
N HIS A 212 24.43 1.84 -5.80
CA HIS A 212 24.46 2.76 -6.96
C HIS A 212 23.36 2.49 -8.01
N VAL A 213 22.83 1.25 -8.08
CA VAL A 213 21.67 0.92 -8.93
C VAL A 213 20.40 1.45 -8.30
N LEU A 214 20.24 1.30 -6.97
CA LEU A 214 19.12 1.88 -6.22
C LEU A 214 19.10 3.40 -6.37
N ASP A 215 20.23 4.07 -6.12
CA ASP A 215 20.38 5.51 -6.21
C ASP A 215 19.99 6.01 -7.60
N LYS A 216 20.56 5.43 -8.66
CA LYS A 216 20.28 5.84 -10.02
C LYS A 216 18.80 5.75 -10.37
N ASN A 217 18.14 4.64 -10.03
CA ASN A 217 16.75 4.41 -10.43
C ASN A 217 15.78 5.23 -9.58
N PHE A 218 15.99 5.27 -8.27
CA PHE A 218 15.14 6.06 -7.37
C PHE A 218 15.24 7.56 -7.65
N LEU A 219 16.46 8.11 -7.70
CA LEU A 219 16.69 9.54 -7.90
C LEU A 219 16.25 10.02 -9.28
N ARG A 220 16.26 9.18 -10.29
CA ARG A 220 15.70 9.49 -11.61
C ARG A 220 14.22 9.86 -11.54
N LYS A 221 13.46 9.22 -10.64
CA LYS A 221 12.00 9.42 -10.47
C LYS A 221 11.63 10.38 -9.34
N HIS A 222 12.43 10.42 -8.28
CA HIS A 222 12.12 11.11 -7.04
C HIS A 222 13.13 12.18 -6.64
N GLY A 223 14.25 12.30 -7.38
CA GLY A 223 15.29 13.27 -7.09
C GLY A 223 14.98 14.69 -7.57
N PRO A 224 15.83 15.66 -7.23
CA PRO A 224 15.65 17.07 -7.63
C PRO A 224 15.60 17.31 -9.14
N THR A 225 16.19 16.38 -9.92
CA THR A 225 16.20 16.42 -11.40
C THR A 225 15.29 15.34 -11.99
N ALA A 226 14.28 14.90 -11.24
CA ALA A 226 13.39 13.86 -11.68
C ALA A 226 12.77 14.19 -13.04
N TYR A 227 12.98 13.31 -14.02
CA TYR A 227 12.31 13.41 -15.30
C TYR A 227 10.81 13.19 -15.08
N SER A 228 10.02 14.25 -15.27
CA SER A 228 8.55 14.22 -15.13
C SER A 228 7.89 13.45 -16.29
N GLY A 229 8.33 12.23 -16.52
CA GLY A 229 7.58 11.28 -17.33
C GLY A 229 6.33 10.91 -16.55
N LYS A 230 5.20 11.57 -16.92
CA LYS A 230 3.84 11.33 -16.42
C LYS A 230 3.80 10.74 -15.00
N THR A 231 3.93 11.61 -13.98
CA THR A 231 3.33 11.31 -12.69
C THR A 231 1.91 10.81 -12.98
N TYR A 232 1.56 9.63 -12.51
CA TYR A 232 0.19 9.13 -12.60
C TYR A 232 -0.73 10.14 -11.89
N THR A 233 -1.25 11.10 -12.67
CA THR A 233 -2.29 12.02 -12.23
C THR A 233 -3.61 11.39 -12.66
N GLY A 234 -3.84 10.13 -12.24
CA GLY A 234 -4.97 9.38 -12.71
C GLY A 234 -6.21 9.67 -11.90
N SER A 235 -7.16 10.34 -12.51
CA SER A 235 -8.53 9.85 -12.42
C SER A 235 -8.58 8.52 -13.21
N PHE A 236 -9.13 7.47 -12.64
CA PHE A 236 -9.27 6.15 -13.27
C PHE A 236 -10.24 6.12 -14.48
N SER A 237 -10.70 7.27 -14.97
CA SER A 237 -11.80 7.42 -15.92
C SER A 237 -11.45 7.18 -17.39
N SER A 238 -10.23 6.71 -17.75
CA SER A 238 -9.94 6.44 -19.16
C SER A 238 -8.73 5.53 -19.38
N ILE A 239 -8.85 4.25 -18.95
CA ILE A 239 -8.06 3.19 -19.55
C ILE A 239 -9.04 2.21 -20.18
N GLU A 240 -9.46 2.53 -21.41
CA GLU A 240 -9.96 1.52 -22.33
C GLU A 240 -8.83 0.52 -22.56
N THR A 241 -9.06 -0.73 -22.21
CA THR A 241 -8.20 -1.84 -22.59
C THR A 241 -8.32 -2.02 -24.11
N PRO A 242 -7.26 -1.77 -24.91
CA PRO A 242 -7.25 -2.28 -26.26
C PRO A 242 -7.25 -3.81 -26.19
N GLY A 243 -8.19 -4.42 -26.89
CA GLY A 243 -8.43 -5.86 -26.95
C GLY A 243 -7.15 -6.69 -27.10
N GLY A 244 -7.16 -7.80 -26.42
CA GLY A 244 -6.06 -8.74 -26.28
C GLY A 244 -5.36 -9.14 -27.58
N ARG A 245 -4.04 -9.11 -27.50
CA ARG A 245 -3.16 -10.18 -28.02
C ARG A 245 -1.75 -9.95 -27.47
N CYS A 246 -1.32 -10.88 -26.65
CA CYS A 246 0.09 -11.03 -26.32
C CYS A 246 0.82 -11.46 -27.59
N LEU A 247 1.68 -10.60 -28.14
CA LEU A 247 2.64 -10.97 -29.17
C LEU A 247 4.00 -11.13 -28.49
N CYS A 248 4.27 -12.31 -27.93
CA CYS A 248 5.62 -12.79 -27.76
C CYS A 248 6.16 -13.18 -29.13
N GLY A 249 6.80 -12.24 -29.82
CA GLY A 249 7.62 -12.53 -30.98
C GLY A 249 8.99 -13.02 -30.52
N ILE A 250 9.21 -14.31 -30.58
CA ILE A 250 10.56 -14.88 -30.59
C ILE A 250 11.09 -14.60 -32.01
N ALA A 251 12.08 -13.73 -32.10
CA ALA A 251 12.90 -13.65 -33.32
C ALA A 251 14.09 -14.56 -33.11
N GLU A 252 14.08 -15.67 -33.86
CA GLU A 252 15.27 -16.46 -34.15
C GLU A 252 16.14 -15.67 -35.14
N GLY A 253 17.49 -15.69 -34.89
CA GLY A 253 18.50 -15.13 -35.76
C GLY A 253 19.82 -15.01 -35.03
#